data_f810fb9b50d0a879be64e8ddb2f41403
#
_entry.id   f810fb9b50d0a879be64e8ddb2f41403
#
_cell.length_a   1.000
_cell.length_b   1.000
_cell.length_c   1.000
_cell.angle_alpha   90.00
_cell.angle_beta   90.00
_cell.angle_gamma   90.00
#
_symmetry.space_group_name_H-M   'P 1'
#
loop_
_entity.id
_entity.type
_entity.pdbx_description
1 polymer ?
#
loop_
_entity_poly.entity_id
_entity_poly.type
_entity_poly.pdbx_seq_one_letter_code
_entity_poly.pdbx_strand_id
1 'polypeptide(L)'
;IEKDNKYLMLHRIKKEHDINKDKWIGVGGHFEHGESPEDCMFREVMEETGLTPLSYRFCGIVTFLSDMGTEKEAWEYMCLYHIEEFKGEIKECDEGVLEWVDKEKILDLDLWEGDRLFLRYMQERRSFFSLKLVYEEGNLVQAVVDGKDLEFFDILDENGNKTGKIKERSLVHEDGDIHGTVHIWIRRKTEKGYDLLLQKRSKEKDSFPGCYDISSAGHISAGDEPLETALRELEEELGIKAEPEQLKKVCMHEGSMNGNFYGREFKNHEISTVYMYEETVDITK
;
A
#
# COMPACT_ATOMS: atom_id res chain seq x y z
N ILE A 1 0.47 4.71 -21.33
CA ILE A 1 1.27 4.71 -22.59
C ILE A 1 2.73 4.82 -22.18
N GLU A 2 3.57 3.91 -22.69
CA GLU A 2 5.00 3.82 -22.35
C GLU A 2 5.88 4.12 -23.55
N LYS A 3 6.98 4.86 -23.34
CA LYS A 3 8.04 5.07 -24.31
C LYS A 3 9.36 5.42 -23.59
N ASP A 4 10.45 4.81 -23.99
CA ASP A 4 11.81 5.12 -23.48
C ASP A 4 11.91 5.14 -21.95
N ASN A 5 11.32 4.13 -21.27
CA ASN A 5 11.23 4.02 -19.81
C ASN A 5 10.45 5.15 -19.12
N LYS A 6 9.51 5.79 -19.84
CA LYS A 6 8.63 6.85 -19.34
C LYS A 6 7.17 6.50 -19.57
N TYR A 7 6.30 6.98 -18.68
CA TYR A 7 4.86 6.99 -18.90
C TYR A 7 4.39 8.35 -19.35
N LEU A 8 3.43 8.37 -20.30
CA LEU A 8 2.70 9.59 -20.65
C LEU A 8 1.63 9.81 -19.61
N MET A 9 1.78 10.88 -18.84
CA MET A 9 0.86 11.27 -17.77
C MET A 9 0.15 12.57 -18.13
N LEU A 10 -1.08 12.70 -17.67
CA LEU A 10 -1.92 13.90 -17.83
C LEU A 10 -1.99 14.65 -16.49
N HIS A 11 -1.46 15.86 -16.45
CA HIS A 11 -1.61 16.78 -15.32
C HIS A 11 -2.91 17.59 -15.48
N ARG A 12 -3.89 17.33 -14.62
CA ARG A 12 -5.28 17.89 -14.69
C ARG A 12 -5.35 19.31 -14.15
N ILE A 13 -4.99 20.31 -14.96
CA ILE A 13 -4.89 21.73 -14.53
C ILE A 13 -5.81 22.69 -15.29
N LYS A 14 -6.51 22.23 -16.33
CA LYS A 14 -7.29 23.13 -17.19
C LYS A 14 -8.77 23.27 -16.79
N LYS A 15 -9.33 22.31 -16.05
CA LYS A 15 -10.73 22.33 -15.59
C LYS A 15 -10.83 22.84 -14.16
N GLU A 16 -11.67 23.87 -13.90
CA GLU A 16 -11.85 24.43 -12.55
C GLU A 16 -12.63 23.51 -11.60
N HIS A 17 -13.63 22.81 -12.13
CA HIS A 17 -14.47 21.87 -11.38
C HIS A 17 -14.14 20.44 -11.80
N ASP A 18 -13.07 19.90 -11.24
CA ASP A 18 -12.57 18.56 -11.53
C ASP A 18 -12.15 17.91 -10.21
N ILE A 19 -12.66 16.71 -9.95
CA ILE A 19 -12.26 15.91 -8.78
C ILE A 19 -10.75 15.58 -8.81
N ASN A 20 -10.18 15.49 -10.02
CA ASN A 20 -8.77 15.25 -10.26
C ASN A 20 -7.95 16.54 -10.44
N LYS A 21 -8.49 17.69 -10.03
CA LYS A 21 -7.77 18.96 -10.18
C LYS A 21 -6.41 18.91 -9.51
N ASP A 22 -5.39 19.36 -10.23
CA ASP A 22 -3.97 19.36 -9.84
C ASP A 22 -3.32 17.96 -9.70
N LYS A 23 -4.09 16.88 -9.92
CA LYS A 23 -3.59 15.51 -9.91
C LYS A 23 -2.99 15.09 -11.25
N TRP A 24 -2.08 14.13 -11.18
CA TRP A 24 -1.55 13.40 -12.33
C TRP A 24 -2.28 12.08 -12.50
N ILE A 25 -2.83 11.86 -13.69
CA ILE A 25 -3.58 10.63 -14.00
C ILE A 25 -3.11 10.03 -15.33
N GLY A 26 -3.58 8.81 -15.60
CA GLY A 26 -3.48 8.21 -16.93
C GLY A 26 -4.44 8.89 -17.93
N VAL A 27 -4.19 8.65 -19.22
CA VAL A 27 -5.11 9.01 -20.31
C VAL A 27 -6.29 8.05 -20.31
N GLY A 28 -7.53 8.55 -20.44
CA GLY A 28 -8.72 7.72 -20.49
C GLY A 28 -10.01 8.47 -20.17
N GLY A 29 -11.14 7.79 -20.37
CA GLY A 29 -12.47 8.36 -20.15
C GLY A 29 -13.55 7.29 -20.03
N HIS A 30 -14.80 7.74 -20.09
CA HIS A 30 -15.97 6.88 -19.90
C HIS A 30 -16.36 6.18 -21.20
N PHE A 31 -16.90 4.97 -21.07
CA PHE A 31 -17.48 4.24 -22.19
C PHE A 31 -18.62 5.01 -22.83
N GLU A 32 -18.66 5.03 -24.14
CA GLU A 32 -19.83 5.44 -24.93
C GLU A 32 -20.74 4.24 -25.23
N HIS A 33 -21.96 4.54 -25.66
CA HIS A 33 -22.93 3.48 -25.94
C HIS A 33 -22.46 2.54 -27.06
N GLY A 34 -22.29 1.27 -26.72
CA GLY A 34 -21.91 0.21 -27.66
C GLY A 34 -20.41 -0.02 -27.79
N GLU A 35 -19.58 0.69 -27.04
CA GLU A 35 -18.14 0.48 -27.05
C GLU A 35 -17.71 -0.75 -26.24
N SER A 36 -16.76 -1.49 -26.77
CA SER A 36 -15.94 -2.41 -25.99
C SER A 36 -14.87 -1.64 -25.19
N PRO A 37 -14.22 -2.25 -24.19
CA PRO A 37 -13.10 -1.63 -23.48
C PRO A 37 -11.98 -1.16 -24.42
N GLU A 38 -11.70 -1.91 -25.47
CA GLU A 38 -10.71 -1.55 -26.49
C GLU A 38 -11.18 -0.36 -27.34
N ASP A 39 -12.45 -0.30 -27.76
CA ASP A 39 -12.98 0.82 -28.53
C ASP A 39 -12.86 2.14 -27.76
N CYS A 40 -13.24 2.13 -26.48
CA CYS A 40 -13.09 3.26 -25.57
C CYS A 40 -11.62 3.67 -25.43
N MET A 41 -10.73 2.73 -25.15
CA MET A 41 -9.29 2.98 -25.04
C MET A 41 -8.72 3.61 -26.31
N PHE A 42 -9.08 3.11 -27.50
CA PHE A 42 -8.61 3.67 -28.78
C PHE A 42 -9.13 5.08 -29.01
N ARG A 43 -10.41 5.34 -28.73
CA ARG A 43 -11.03 6.66 -28.89
C ARG A 43 -10.40 7.68 -27.97
N GLU A 44 -10.36 7.38 -26.66
CA GLU A 44 -9.83 8.30 -25.64
C GLU A 44 -8.35 8.63 -25.86
N VAL A 45 -7.52 7.61 -26.17
CA VAL A 45 -6.10 7.84 -26.49
C VAL A 45 -5.96 8.77 -27.71
N MET A 46 -6.77 8.58 -28.75
CA MET A 46 -6.73 9.43 -29.93
C MET A 46 -7.23 10.85 -29.62
N GLU A 47 -8.31 10.98 -28.85
CA GLU A 47 -8.93 12.26 -28.52
C GLU A 47 -8.07 13.09 -27.59
N GLU A 48 -7.42 12.49 -26.58
CA GLU A 48 -6.62 13.21 -25.62
C GLU A 48 -5.18 13.45 -26.08
N THR A 49 -4.60 12.50 -26.83
CA THR A 49 -3.17 12.54 -27.15
C THR A 49 -2.83 12.67 -28.62
N GLY A 50 -3.74 12.34 -29.54
CA GLY A 50 -3.44 12.20 -30.99
C GLY A 50 -2.69 10.93 -31.35
N LEU A 51 -2.44 10.04 -30.40
CA LEU A 51 -1.74 8.78 -30.64
C LEU A 51 -2.71 7.65 -31.00
N THR A 52 -2.23 6.67 -31.76
CA THR A 52 -2.97 5.43 -32.07
C THR A 52 -2.20 4.26 -31.53
N PRO A 53 -2.76 3.49 -30.56
CA PRO A 53 -2.14 2.27 -30.06
C PRO A 53 -1.91 1.22 -31.15
N LEU A 54 -0.78 0.53 -31.10
CA LEU A 54 -0.41 -0.57 -31.99
C LEU A 54 -0.19 -1.87 -31.23
N SER A 55 0.39 -1.78 -30.02
CA SER A 55 0.57 -2.90 -29.11
C SER A 55 0.14 -2.47 -27.71
N TYR A 56 -0.71 -3.26 -27.08
CA TYR A 56 -1.25 -2.96 -25.76
C TYR A 56 -1.55 -4.25 -24.98
N ARG A 57 -1.63 -4.12 -23.68
CA ARG A 57 -1.96 -5.21 -22.76
C ARG A 57 -3.06 -4.76 -21.81
N PHE A 58 -4.09 -5.58 -21.65
CA PHE A 58 -5.09 -5.39 -20.59
C PHE A 58 -4.48 -5.84 -19.25
N CYS A 59 -4.22 -4.89 -18.37
CA CYS A 59 -3.50 -5.12 -17.12
C CYS A 59 -4.42 -5.57 -16.00
N GLY A 60 -5.61 -5.01 -15.91
CA GLY A 60 -6.52 -5.32 -14.82
C GLY A 60 -7.81 -4.52 -14.84
N ILE A 61 -8.67 -4.83 -13.87
CA ILE A 61 -9.86 -4.05 -13.55
C ILE A 61 -9.65 -3.43 -12.17
N VAL A 62 -9.82 -2.09 -12.10
CA VAL A 62 -9.84 -1.36 -10.84
C VAL A 62 -11.26 -0.92 -10.55
N THR A 63 -11.76 -1.28 -9.37
CA THR A 63 -13.07 -0.87 -8.86
C THR A 63 -12.86 0.24 -7.85
N PHE A 64 -13.45 1.40 -8.12
CA PHE A 64 -13.48 2.51 -7.17
C PHE A 64 -14.84 2.56 -6.49
N LEU A 65 -14.83 2.70 -5.16
CA LEU A 65 -15.97 3.12 -4.36
C LEU A 65 -15.59 4.42 -3.67
N SER A 66 -16.44 5.42 -3.78
CA SER A 66 -16.16 6.73 -3.19
C SER A 66 -17.47 7.40 -2.72
N ASP A 67 -17.40 8.03 -1.55
CA ASP A 67 -18.43 8.94 -1.03
C ASP A 67 -18.19 10.40 -1.43
N MET A 68 -17.17 10.67 -2.24
CA MET A 68 -16.71 12.02 -2.56
C MET A 68 -17.79 12.86 -3.24
N GLY A 69 -18.36 13.78 -2.47
CA GLY A 69 -19.14 14.92 -2.96
C GLY A 69 -20.60 14.68 -3.33
N THR A 70 -21.16 13.50 -3.06
CA THR A 70 -22.59 13.23 -3.26
C THR A 70 -23.18 12.45 -2.07
N GLU A 71 -24.49 12.64 -1.80
CA GLU A 71 -25.22 11.85 -0.80
C GLU A 71 -25.35 10.34 -1.17
N LYS A 72 -24.74 9.93 -2.30
CA LYS A 72 -24.76 8.55 -2.79
C LYS A 72 -23.34 8.09 -3.01
N GLU A 73 -23.04 6.93 -2.50
CA GLU A 73 -21.84 6.17 -2.80
C GLU A 73 -21.71 6.01 -4.32
N ALA A 74 -20.68 6.59 -4.89
CA ALA A 74 -20.35 6.42 -6.31
C ALA A 74 -19.40 5.23 -6.46
N TRP A 75 -19.66 4.42 -7.47
CA TRP A 75 -18.77 3.31 -7.82
C TRP A 75 -18.51 3.29 -9.33
N GLU A 76 -17.28 2.92 -9.67
CA GLU A 76 -16.80 2.92 -11.05
C GLU A 76 -15.90 1.71 -11.29
N TYR A 77 -15.93 1.16 -12.51
CA TYR A 77 -15.00 0.15 -12.98
C TYR A 77 -14.09 0.75 -14.03
N MET A 78 -12.79 0.75 -13.78
CA MET A 78 -11.77 1.18 -14.73
C MET A 78 -11.09 -0.03 -15.36
N CYS A 79 -11.10 -0.11 -16.68
CA CYS A 79 -10.31 -1.05 -17.46
C CYS A 79 -8.91 -0.48 -17.65
N LEU A 80 -7.91 -1.05 -17.00
CA LEU A 80 -6.52 -0.57 -17.03
C LEU A 80 -5.74 -1.21 -18.18
N TYR A 81 -5.28 -0.38 -19.11
CA TYR A 81 -4.45 -0.81 -20.24
C TYR A 81 -3.04 -0.25 -20.16
N HIS A 82 -2.08 -1.03 -20.62
CA HIS A 82 -0.70 -0.62 -20.85
C HIS A 82 -0.40 -0.66 -22.34
N ILE A 83 -0.06 0.50 -22.94
CA ILE A 83 0.24 0.65 -24.35
C ILE A 83 1.76 0.72 -24.51
N GLU A 84 2.32 -0.25 -25.24
CA GLU A 84 3.78 -0.43 -25.43
C GLU A 84 4.25 0.12 -26.78
N GLU A 85 3.40 0.09 -27.81
CA GLU A 85 3.69 0.63 -29.14
C GLU A 85 2.53 1.49 -29.63
N PHE A 86 2.86 2.59 -30.26
CA PHE A 86 1.89 3.52 -30.81
C PHE A 86 2.47 4.27 -32.03
N LYS A 87 1.62 4.94 -32.80
CA LYS A 87 2.00 5.87 -33.85
C LYS A 87 1.25 7.18 -33.68
N GLY A 88 1.70 8.24 -34.38
CA GLY A 88 1.12 9.59 -34.31
C GLY A 88 2.03 10.56 -33.56
N GLU A 89 1.57 11.79 -33.43
CA GLU A 89 2.26 12.87 -32.71
C GLU A 89 1.36 13.37 -31.60
N ILE A 90 1.96 13.71 -30.46
CA ILE A 90 1.22 14.23 -29.30
C ILE A 90 0.63 15.60 -29.68
N LYS A 91 -0.67 15.77 -29.45
CA LYS A 91 -1.38 17.02 -29.55
C LYS A 91 -1.67 17.61 -28.17
N GLU A 92 -2.10 18.87 -28.14
CA GLU A 92 -2.59 19.47 -26.91
C GLU A 92 -3.85 18.74 -26.41
N CYS A 93 -3.91 18.49 -25.10
CA CYS A 93 -5.07 17.95 -24.42
C CYS A 93 -5.90 19.09 -23.82
N ASP A 94 -7.21 19.04 -23.99
CA ASP A 94 -8.14 20.08 -23.47
C ASP A 94 -8.31 19.99 -21.94
N GLU A 95 -7.96 18.86 -21.34
CA GLU A 95 -8.15 18.59 -19.91
C GLU A 95 -6.95 18.96 -19.04
N GLY A 96 -5.75 19.02 -19.64
CA GLY A 96 -4.52 19.29 -18.91
C GLY A 96 -3.28 19.35 -19.78
N VAL A 97 -2.14 19.07 -19.19
CA VAL A 97 -0.83 19.02 -19.85
C VAL A 97 -0.32 17.59 -19.85
N LEU A 98 0.05 17.10 -21.03
CA LEU A 98 0.65 15.79 -21.21
C LEU A 98 2.18 15.88 -21.05
N GLU A 99 2.74 15.03 -20.19
CA GLU A 99 4.19 14.94 -19.97
C GLU A 99 4.68 13.50 -19.92
N TRP A 100 5.88 13.28 -20.48
CA TRP A 100 6.61 12.02 -20.35
C TRP A 100 7.40 11.99 -19.04
N VAL A 101 6.92 11.21 -18.07
CA VAL A 101 7.51 11.09 -16.73
C VAL A 101 8.30 9.79 -16.61
N ASP A 102 9.52 9.86 -16.10
CA ASP A 102 10.36 8.68 -15.84
C ASP A 102 9.63 7.73 -14.87
N LYS A 103 9.64 6.42 -15.16
CA LYS A 103 8.96 5.42 -14.32
C LYS A 103 9.40 5.46 -12.87
N GLU A 104 10.67 5.76 -12.62
CA GLU A 104 11.24 5.86 -11.26
C GLU A 104 10.69 7.05 -10.47
N LYS A 105 10.16 8.06 -11.17
CA LYS A 105 9.61 9.30 -10.58
C LYS A 105 8.08 9.35 -10.58
N ILE A 106 7.44 8.32 -11.13
CA ILE A 106 5.98 8.35 -11.29
C ILE A 106 5.26 8.42 -9.94
N LEU A 107 5.79 7.75 -8.92
CA LEU A 107 5.19 7.69 -7.59
C LEU A 107 5.47 8.95 -6.75
N ASP A 108 6.38 9.83 -7.20
CA ASP A 108 6.66 11.14 -6.58
C ASP A 108 5.65 12.22 -7.02
N LEU A 109 4.83 11.93 -8.04
CA LEU A 109 3.80 12.84 -8.52
C LEU A 109 2.64 12.95 -7.54
N ASP A 110 1.88 14.05 -7.61
CA ASP A 110 0.63 14.19 -6.87
C ASP A 110 -0.46 13.28 -7.47
N LEU A 111 -0.45 12.01 -7.06
CA LEU A 111 -1.37 10.96 -7.45
C LEU A 111 -2.40 10.73 -6.33
N TRP A 112 -3.51 10.07 -6.67
CA TRP A 112 -4.32 9.42 -5.66
C TRP A 112 -3.55 8.22 -5.07
N GLU A 113 -3.76 7.89 -3.79
CA GLU A 113 -3.05 6.76 -3.16
C GLU A 113 -3.31 5.43 -3.88
N GLY A 114 -4.55 5.21 -4.33
CA GLY A 114 -4.91 4.03 -5.11
C GLY A 114 -4.22 3.97 -6.47
N ASP A 115 -3.93 5.12 -7.10
CA ASP A 115 -3.21 5.17 -8.36
C ASP A 115 -1.76 4.70 -8.17
N ARG A 116 -1.13 5.05 -7.06
CA ARG A 116 0.20 4.53 -6.68
C ARG A 116 0.19 2.99 -6.61
N LEU A 117 -0.89 2.39 -6.07
CA LEU A 117 -1.02 0.93 -5.97
C LEU A 117 -1.16 0.27 -7.35
N PHE A 118 -2.10 0.70 -8.20
CA PHE A 118 -2.26 0.04 -9.50
C PHE A 118 -1.10 0.31 -10.47
N LEU A 119 -0.47 1.48 -10.42
CA LEU A 119 0.73 1.77 -11.20
C LEU A 119 1.88 0.84 -10.79
N ARG A 120 2.06 0.59 -9.49
CA ARG A 120 3.02 -0.38 -8.97
C ARG A 120 2.71 -1.78 -9.48
N TYR A 121 1.49 -2.27 -9.33
CA TYR A 121 1.10 -3.59 -9.83
C TYR A 121 1.26 -3.72 -11.34
N MET A 122 0.96 -2.68 -12.11
CA MET A 122 1.16 -2.66 -13.55
C MET A 122 2.64 -2.79 -13.94
N GLN A 123 3.55 -2.18 -13.17
CA GLN A 123 5.00 -2.29 -13.38
C GLN A 123 5.57 -3.65 -12.98
N GLU A 124 5.11 -4.21 -11.85
CA GLU A 124 5.65 -5.45 -11.28
C GLU A 124 5.08 -6.71 -11.91
N ARG A 125 3.82 -6.68 -12.30
CA ARG A 125 3.08 -7.85 -12.78
C ARG A 125 2.80 -7.75 -14.27
N ARG A 126 3.07 -8.84 -15.00
CA ARG A 126 2.56 -9.00 -16.35
C ARG A 126 1.22 -9.74 -16.40
N SER A 127 0.83 -10.41 -15.32
CA SER A 127 -0.47 -11.07 -15.19
C SER A 127 -1.57 -10.05 -14.92
N PHE A 128 -2.78 -10.36 -15.38
CA PHE A 128 -3.99 -9.62 -15.03
C PHE A 128 -4.22 -9.61 -13.52
N PHE A 129 -4.75 -8.50 -13.00
CA PHE A 129 -5.16 -8.37 -11.59
C PHE A 129 -6.51 -7.66 -11.47
N SER A 130 -7.22 -7.93 -10.37
CA SER A 130 -8.35 -7.11 -9.93
C SER A 130 -7.95 -6.32 -8.70
N LEU A 131 -8.32 -5.04 -8.65
CA LEU A 131 -8.05 -4.16 -7.52
C LEU A 131 -9.33 -3.41 -7.15
N LYS A 132 -9.76 -3.50 -5.90
CA LYS A 132 -10.85 -2.70 -5.35
C LYS A 132 -10.25 -1.66 -4.42
N LEU A 133 -10.67 -0.42 -4.57
CA LEU A 133 -10.25 0.75 -3.79
C LEU A 133 -11.48 1.40 -3.18
N VAL A 134 -11.48 1.63 -1.88
CA VAL A 134 -12.56 2.31 -1.17
C VAL A 134 -12.02 3.62 -0.58
N TYR A 135 -12.67 4.71 -0.93
CA TYR A 135 -12.34 6.04 -0.45
C TYR A 135 -13.45 6.61 0.41
N GLU A 136 -13.09 7.17 1.55
CA GLU A 136 -13.95 7.93 2.45
C GLU A 136 -13.35 9.31 2.67
N GLU A 137 -14.13 10.36 2.45
CA GLU A 137 -13.69 11.76 2.55
C GLU A 137 -12.36 12.04 1.82
N GLY A 138 -12.13 11.37 0.68
CA GLY A 138 -10.93 11.51 -0.15
C GLY A 138 -9.71 10.72 0.31
N ASN A 139 -9.81 9.95 1.39
CA ASN A 139 -8.74 9.08 1.88
C ASN A 139 -8.99 7.64 1.44
N LEU A 140 -7.94 6.92 1.05
CA LEU A 140 -8.03 5.49 0.76
C LEU A 140 -8.11 4.72 2.08
N VAL A 141 -9.26 4.08 2.34
CA VAL A 141 -9.51 3.36 3.62
C VAL A 141 -9.47 1.84 3.48
N GLN A 142 -9.65 1.30 2.28
CA GLN A 142 -9.52 -0.12 2.01
C GLN A 142 -9.01 -0.36 0.59
N ALA A 143 -8.17 -1.36 0.44
CA ALA A 143 -7.77 -1.90 -0.86
C ALA A 143 -7.77 -3.42 -0.83
N VAL A 144 -8.28 -4.03 -1.92
CA VAL A 144 -8.36 -5.50 -2.07
C VAL A 144 -7.76 -5.87 -3.42
N VAL A 145 -6.72 -6.69 -3.44
CA VAL A 145 -6.10 -7.18 -4.68
C VAL A 145 -6.33 -8.67 -4.85
N ASP A 146 -6.87 -9.07 -6.00
CA ASP A 146 -7.17 -10.48 -6.33
C ASP A 146 -7.96 -11.20 -5.21
N GLY A 147 -8.91 -10.46 -4.58
CA GLY A 147 -9.76 -10.95 -3.50
C GLY A 147 -9.10 -11.02 -2.12
N LYS A 148 -7.89 -10.47 -1.95
CA LYS A 148 -7.19 -10.39 -0.67
C LYS A 148 -7.10 -8.95 -0.20
N ASP A 149 -7.53 -8.69 1.03
CA ASP A 149 -7.37 -7.38 1.65
C ASP A 149 -5.89 -7.02 1.80
N LEU A 150 -5.56 -5.76 1.52
CA LEU A 150 -4.28 -5.17 1.84
C LEU A 150 -4.28 -4.64 3.27
N GLU A 151 -3.13 -4.66 3.91
CA GLU A 151 -2.96 -4.21 5.28
C GLU A 151 -2.79 -2.69 5.33
N PHE A 152 -3.51 -2.03 6.24
CA PHE A 152 -3.43 -0.59 6.50
C PHE A 152 -2.94 -0.35 7.93
N PHE A 153 -2.18 0.74 8.11
CA PHE A 153 -1.68 1.19 9.42
C PHE A 153 -2.21 2.58 9.75
N ASP A 154 -2.44 2.83 11.04
CA ASP A 154 -2.58 4.19 11.55
C ASP A 154 -1.25 4.93 11.43
N ILE A 155 -1.27 6.14 10.86
CA ILE A 155 -0.09 7.02 10.84
C ILE A 155 0.01 7.75 12.16
N LEU A 156 1.21 7.66 12.77
CA LEU A 156 1.49 8.26 14.07
C LEU A 156 2.27 9.58 13.92
N ASP A 157 2.16 10.44 14.94
CA ASP A 157 3.05 11.56 15.12
C ASP A 157 4.35 11.13 15.84
N GLU A 158 5.31 12.04 16.01
CA GLU A 158 6.58 11.80 16.70
C GLU A 158 6.40 11.42 18.19
N ASN A 159 5.24 11.64 18.77
CA ASN A 159 4.91 11.27 20.15
C ASN A 159 4.17 9.92 20.23
N GLY A 160 3.90 9.27 19.08
CA GLY A 160 3.18 8.01 19.02
C GLY A 160 1.66 8.14 19.09
N ASN A 161 1.09 9.33 18.87
CA ASN A 161 -0.35 9.52 18.83
C ASN A 161 -0.86 9.30 17.40
N LYS A 162 -2.04 8.69 17.26
CA LYS A 162 -2.71 8.53 15.96
C LYS A 162 -3.04 9.91 15.37
N THR A 163 -2.64 10.17 14.13
CA THR A 163 -2.91 11.43 13.42
C THR A 163 -4.31 11.49 12.83
N GLY A 164 -5.05 10.38 12.86
CA GLY A 164 -6.34 10.20 12.20
C GLY A 164 -6.22 9.82 10.72
N LYS A 165 -5.00 9.66 10.20
CA LYS A 165 -4.74 9.15 8.86
C LYS A 165 -4.40 7.66 8.92
N ILE A 166 -4.87 6.92 7.92
CA ILE A 166 -4.47 5.55 7.67
C ILE A 166 -3.82 5.46 6.29
N LYS A 167 -2.92 4.50 6.11
CA LYS A 167 -2.26 4.28 4.82
C LYS A 167 -1.92 2.81 4.62
N GLU A 168 -1.96 2.35 3.37
CA GLU A 168 -1.59 0.98 3.02
C GLU A 168 -0.11 0.71 3.32
N ARG A 169 0.17 -0.47 3.85
CA ARG A 169 1.49 -0.91 4.36
C ARG A 169 2.66 -0.59 3.42
N SER A 170 2.53 -0.90 2.12
CA SER A 170 3.65 -0.68 1.19
C SER A 170 3.92 0.80 0.94
N LEU A 171 2.88 1.64 1.00
CA LEU A 171 3.01 3.09 0.88
C LEU A 171 3.61 3.71 2.15
N VAL A 172 3.26 3.18 3.33
CA VAL A 172 3.87 3.59 4.62
C VAL A 172 5.37 3.41 4.60
N HIS A 173 5.84 2.23 4.15
CA HIS A 173 7.29 1.96 4.05
C HIS A 173 7.98 2.69 2.89
N GLU A 174 7.28 3.05 1.84
CA GLU A 174 7.83 3.86 0.76
C GLU A 174 8.04 5.30 1.21
N ASP A 175 7.04 5.88 1.85
CA ASP A 175 7.06 7.27 2.31
C ASP A 175 7.88 7.43 3.62
N GLY A 176 8.04 6.35 4.39
CA GLY A 176 8.73 6.35 5.69
C GLY A 176 7.89 6.92 6.81
N ASP A 177 6.57 6.76 6.72
CA ASP A 177 5.64 7.23 7.74
C ASP A 177 5.81 6.45 9.05
N ILE A 178 5.60 7.16 10.16
CA ILE A 178 5.64 6.54 11.51
C ILE A 178 4.38 5.71 11.71
N HIS A 179 4.56 4.45 12.10
CA HIS A 179 3.47 3.52 12.36
C HIS A 179 3.72 2.66 13.60
N GLY A 180 2.66 2.02 14.09
CA GLY A 180 2.69 1.26 15.33
C GLY A 180 3.07 -0.20 15.14
N THR A 181 3.89 -0.73 16.06
CA THR A 181 4.18 -2.16 16.17
C THR A 181 4.07 -2.62 17.61
N VAL A 182 4.01 -3.93 17.82
CA VAL A 182 4.12 -4.56 19.13
C VAL A 182 5.34 -5.45 19.17
N HIS A 183 6.10 -5.38 20.26
CA HIS A 183 7.21 -6.25 20.56
C HIS A 183 6.88 -7.05 21.83
N ILE A 184 6.91 -8.37 21.78
CA ILE A 184 6.58 -9.23 22.89
C ILE A 184 7.83 -10.02 23.28
N TRP A 185 8.28 -9.80 24.50
CA TRP A 185 9.37 -10.55 25.09
C TRP A 185 8.83 -11.60 26.04
N ILE A 186 9.16 -12.87 25.81
CA ILE A 186 8.77 -13.96 26.70
C ILE A 186 9.97 -14.33 27.56
N ARG A 187 9.76 -14.30 28.87
CA ARG A 187 10.78 -14.72 29.85
C ARG A 187 10.26 -15.75 30.82
N ARG A 188 11.10 -16.68 31.19
CA ARG A 188 10.84 -17.63 32.25
C ARG A 188 11.83 -17.45 33.38
N LYS A 189 11.36 -17.59 34.61
CA LYS A 189 12.23 -17.58 35.80
C LYS A 189 13.01 -18.86 35.92
N THR A 190 14.30 -18.77 36.24
CA THR A 190 15.20 -19.88 36.50
C THR A 190 15.88 -19.69 37.85
N GLU A 191 16.62 -20.70 38.32
CA GLU A 191 17.41 -20.60 39.57
C GLU A 191 18.52 -19.52 39.48
N LYS A 192 18.99 -19.19 38.28
CA LYS A 192 20.09 -18.26 38.03
C LYS A 192 19.63 -16.90 37.53
N GLY A 193 18.31 -16.66 37.46
CA GLY A 193 17.76 -15.43 36.91
C GLY A 193 16.61 -15.66 35.94
N TYR A 194 16.72 -15.14 34.72
CA TYR A 194 15.71 -15.30 33.68
C TYR A 194 16.34 -15.78 32.38
N ASP A 195 15.66 -16.67 31.70
CA ASP A 195 15.90 -16.97 30.28
C ASP A 195 14.92 -16.17 29.41
N LEU A 196 15.35 -15.74 28.23
CA LEU A 196 14.52 -15.12 27.22
C LEU A 196 14.28 -16.10 26.06
N LEU A 197 13.06 -16.16 25.59
CA LEU A 197 12.74 -16.83 24.34
C LEU A 197 13.10 -15.92 23.16
N LEU A 198 13.85 -16.44 22.20
CA LEU A 198 14.18 -15.75 20.96
C LEU A 198 13.67 -16.56 19.78
N GLN A 199 13.08 -15.89 18.80
CA GLN A 199 12.69 -16.48 17.53
C GLN A 199 13.90 -16.52 16.59
N LYS A 200 14.11 -17.63 15.90
CA LYS A 200 15.06 -17.68 14.78
C LYS A 200 14.30 -17.51 13.46
N ARG A 201 14.52 -16.39 12.78
CA ARG A 201 13.85 -16.07 11.52
C ARG A 201 14.13 -17.14 10.46
N SER A 202 13.10 -17.48 9.69
CA SER A 202 13.24 -18.40 8.56
C SER A 202 14.27 -17.87 7.55
N LYS A 203 14.96 -18.79 6.87
CA LYS A 203 15.89 -18.45 5.79
C LYS A 203 15.18 -17.91 4.54
N GLU A 204 13.86 -18.07 4.48
CA GLU A 204 13.00 -17.60 3.38
C GLU A 204 12.38 -16.22 3.64
N LYS A 205 12.64 -15.62 4.82
CA LYS A 205 12.17 -14.25 5.13
C LYS A 205 12.98 -13.21 4.35
N ASP A 206 12.28 -12.19 3.92
CA ASP A 206 12.81 -11.11 3.09
C ASP A 206 13.84 -10.25 3.80
N SER A 207 13.67 -10.06 5.11
CA SER A 207 14.57 -9.27 5.96
C SER A 207 15.25 -10.14 7.01
N PHE A 208 16.56 -9.96 7.18
CA PHE A 208 17.38 -10.62 8.21
C PHE A 208 17.19 -12.15 8.31
N PRO A 209 17.27 -12.92 7.18
CA PRO A 209 17.04 -14.36 7.20
C PRO A 209 18.04 -15.07 8.11
N GLY A 210 17.54 -15.96 8.98
CA GLY A 210 18.33 -16.76 9.90
C GLY A 210 18.90 -16.04 11.13
N CYS A 211 18.62 -14.73 11.28
CA CYS A 211 18.97 -13.97 12.49
C CYS A 211 18.04 -14.35 13.65
N TYR A 212 18.50 -14.09 14.87
CA TYR A 212 17.62 -14.13 16.04
C TYR A 212 16.85 -12.83 16.16
N ASP A 213 15.60 -12.95 16.57
CA ASP A 213 14.65 -11.87 16.76
C ASP A 213 13.98 -12.01 18.12
N ILE A 214 13.20 -11.01 18.53
CA ILE A 214 12.37 -11.04 19.74
C ILE A 214 11.41 -12.22 19.69
N SER A 215 10.73 -12.51 20.82
CA SER A 215 9.88 -13.70 20.92
C SER A 215 8.73 -13.69 19.90
N SER A 216 8.04 -12.56 19.78
CA SER A 216 7.00 -12.31 18.79
C SER A 216 6.88 -10.81 18.53
N ALA A 217 6.52 -10.42 17.33
CA ALA A 217 6.33 -9.03 16.91
C ALA A 217 5.34 -8.92 15.75
N GLY A 218 4.58 -7.84 15.71
CA GLY A 218 3.66 -7.57 14.62
C GLY A 218 3.34 -6.09 14.46
N HIS A 219 2.81 -5.75 13.29
CA HIS A 219 2.29 -4.42 13.03
C HIS A 219 0.90 -4.26 13.62
N ILE A 220 0.59 -3.05 14.06
CA ILE A 220 -0.75 -2.70 14.55
C ILE A 220 -1.56 -2.27 13.33
N SER A 221 -2.59 -3.05 12.99
CA SER A 221 -3.50 -2.70 11.90
C SER A 221 -4.29 -1.43 12.23
N ALA A 222 -4.70 -0.70 11.20
CA ALA A 222 -5.49 0.51 11.38
C ALA A 222 -6.75 0.25 12.21
N GLY A 223 -6.95 1.02 13.27
CA GLY A 223 -8.05 0.88 14.20
C GLY A 223 -7.82 -0.06 15.38
N ASP A 224 -6.82 -0.95 15.29
CA ASP A 224 -6.48 -1.87 16.38
C ASP A 224 -5.77 -1.15 17.54
N GLU A 225 -5.82 -1.78 18.73
CA GLU A 225 -5.08 -1.34 19.91
C GLU A 225 -3.84 -2.24 20.15
N PRO A 226 -2.75 -1.68 20.69
CA PRO A 226 -1.50 -2.43 20.85
C PRO A 226 -1.64 -3.73 21.66
N LEU A 227 -2.49 -3.76 22.69
CA LEU A 227 -2.68 -4.95 23.51
C LEU A 227 -3.41 -6.06 22.77
N GLU A 228 -4.43 -5.72 22.00
CA GLU A 228 -5.20 -6.66 21.18
C GLU A 228 -4.30 -7.28 20.10
N THR A 229 -3.50 -6.44 19.42
CA THR A 229 -2.49 -6.91 18.48
C THR A 229 -1.50 -7.86 19.13
N ALA A 230 -0.98 -7.53 20.31
CA ALA A 230 0.00 -8.37 21.00
C ALA A 230 -0.58 -9.75 21.39
N LEU A 231 -1.84 -9.81 21.82
CA LEU A 231 -2.52 -11.08 22.11
C LEU A 231 -2.72 -11.91 20.84
N ARG A 232 -3.12 -11.28 19.74
CA ARG A 232 -3.28 -11.92 18.43
C ARG A 232 -1.95 -12.50 17.92
N GLU A 233 -0.88 -11.73 17.93
CA GLU A 233 0.45 -12.16 17.47
C GLU A 233 0.99 -13.34 18.30
N LEU A 234 0.77 -13.36 19.62
CA LEU A 234 1.13 -14.51 20.46
C LEU A 234 0.39 -15.78 20.05
N GLU A 235 -0.89 -15.68 19.74
CA GLU A 235 -1.68 -16.82 19.29
C GLU A 235 -1.28 -17.27 17.89
N GLU A 236 -1.12 -16.34 16.94
CA GLU A 236 -0.81 -16.64 15.54
C GLU A 236 0.61 -17.21 15.34
N GLU A 237 1.61 -16.59 15.97
CA GLU A 237 3.01 -16.99 15.78
C GLU A 237 3.45 -18.14 16.67
N LEU A 238 2.94 -18.21 17.91
CA LEU A 238 3.43 -19.13 18.93
C LEU A 238 2.35 -20.07 19.49
N GLY A 239 1.09 -19.92 19.06
CA GLY A 239 -0.02 -20.72 19.58
C GLY A 239 -0.36 -20.43 21.05
N ILE A 240 0.10 -19.31 21.60
CA ILE A 240 -0.10 -18.95 23.00
C ILE A 240 -1.37 -18.11 23.14
N LYS A 241 -2.37 -18.66 23.83
CA LYS A 241 -3.58 -17.92 24.21
C LYS A 241 -3.34 -17.26 25.57
N ALA A 242 -2.97 -16.00 25.53
CA ALA A 242 -2.73 -15.20 26.74
C ALA A 242 -3.95 -14.33 27.08
N GLU A 243 -4.14 -14.08 28.38
CA GLU A 243 -5.10 -13.12 28.86
C GLU A 243 -4.44 -11.72 28.97
N PRO A 244 -5.21 -10.63 28.82
CA PRO A 244 -4.67 -9.25 28.87
C PRO A 244 -3.79 -8.95 30.09
N GLU A 245 -4.12 -9.51 31.24
CA GLU A 245 -3.41 -9.29 32.49
C GLU A 245 -2.02 -9.97 32.55
N GLN A 246 -1.78 -10.93 31.66
CA GLN A 246 -0.48 -11.64 31.56
C GLN A 246 0.54 -10.86 30.75
N LEU A 247 0.09 -9.86 29.95
CA LEU A 247 0.96 -8.99 29.17
C LEU A 247 1.21 -7.67 29.91
N LYS A 248 2.43 -7.50 30.38
CA LYS A 248 2.83 -6.24 31.04
C LYS A 248 3.47 -5.30 30.04
N LYS A 249 2.87 -4.14 29.80
CA LYS A 249 3.52 -3.06 29.05
C LYS A 249 4.78 -2.59 29.81
N VAL A 250 5.92 -2.62 29.13
CA VAL A 250 7.24 -2.27 29.72
C VAL A 250 7.64 -0.85 29.33
N CYS A 251 7.63 -0.56 28.04
CA CYS A 251 8.03 0.74 27.50
C CYS A 251 7.48 0.91 26.08
N MET A 252 7.76 2.07 25.52
CA MET A 252 7.68 2.31 24.07
C MET A 252 9.11 2.43 23.56
N HIS A 253 9.36 1.94 22.35
CA HIS A 253 10.65 1.98 21.67
C HIS A 253 10.44 2.53 20.26
N GLU A 254 11.19 3.55 19.92
CA GLU A 254 11.24 4.08 18.58
C GLU A 254 12.41 3.45 17.81
N GLY A 255 12.15 2.96 16.62
CA GLY A 255 13.13 2.37 15.73
C GLY A 255 12.98 2.91 14.32
N SER A 256 14.08 3.25 13.68
CA SER A 256 14.08 3.57 12.26
C SER A 256 15.18 2.82 11.52
N MET A 257 14.86 2.37 10.32
CA MET A 257 15.80 1.65 9.47
C MET A 257 15.49 1.97 8.00
N ASN A 258 16.51 2.37 7.28
CA ASN A 258 16.44 2.51 5.83
C ASN A 258 17.23 1.36 5.18
N GLY A 259 16.65 0.76 4.17
CA GLY A 259 17.26 -0.35 3.45
C GLY A 259 16.84 -0.36 1.98
N ASN A 260 17.37 -1.31 1.24
CA ASN A 260 16.91 -1.59 -0.11
C ASN A 260 16.54 -3.07 -0.18
N PHE A 261 15.25 -3.34 -0.38
CA PHE A 261 14.72 -4.68 -0.53
C PHE A 261 14.12 -4.84 -1.93
N TYR A 262 14.53 -5.87 -2.66
CA TYR A 262 14.08 -6.14 -4.04
C TYR A 262 14.32 -4.98 -5.02
N GLY A 263 15.40 -4.18 -4.80
CA GLY A 263 15.73 -3.04 -5.65
C GLY A 263 14.92 -1.78 -5.38
N ARG A 264 14.19 -1.73 -4.26
CA ARG A 264 13.40 -0.57 -3.81
C ARG A 264 13.91 -0.05 -2.48
N GLU A 265 13.82 1.25 -2.31
CA GLU A 265 14.03 1.89 -1.03
C GLU A 265 12.91 1.46 -0.07
N PHE A 266 13.31 1.01 1.09
CA PHE A 266 12.42 0.63 2.19
C PHE A 266 12.79 1.48 3.39
N LYS A 267 11.83 2.25 3.85
CA LYS A 267 11.95 3.12 5.03
C LYS A 267 11.05 2.57 6.11
N ASN A 268 11.64 2.13 7.19
CA ASN A 268 10.89 1.66 8.35
C ASN A 268 11.06 2.65 9.49
N HIS A 269 9.94 3.22 9.96
CA HIS A 269 9.91 4.09 11.11
C HIS A 269 8.79 3.65 12.05
N GLU A 270 9.14 2.95 13.10
CA GLU A 270 8.21 2.29 14.00
C GLU A 270 8.25 2.89 15.41
N ILE A 271 7.07 2.99 16.02
CA ILE A 271 6.93 3.15 17.47
C ILE A 271 6.34 1.85 18.01
N SER A 272 7.20 1.06 18.65
CA SER A 272 6.86 -0.25 19.18
C SER A 272 6.37 -0.14 20.62
N THR A 273 5.17 -0.68 20.90
CA THR A 273 4.76 -0.94 22.28
C THR A 273 5.34 -2.26 22.74
N VAL A 274 6.20 -2.22 23.75
CA VAL A 274 6.94 -3.38 24.24
C VAL A 274 6.19 -4.02 25.41
N TYR A 275 5.89 -5.31 25.28
CA TYR A 275 5.26 -6.15 26.28
C TYR A 275 6.20 -7.23 26.80
N MET A 276 6.00 -7.62 28.08
CA MET A 276 6.64 -8.75 28.72
C MET A 276 5.60 -9.79 29.11
N TYR A 277 5.81 -11.02 28.68
CA TYR A 277 5.04 -12.20 29.06
C TYR A 277 5.91 -13.10 29.95
N GLU A 278 5.46 -13.39 31.18
CA GLU A 278 6.22 -14.12 32.19
C GLU A 278 5.61 -15.49 32.48
N GLU A 279 5.71 -16.41 31.54
CA GLU A 279 5.18 -17.76 31.69
C GLU A 279 6.17 -18.79 31.10
N THR A 280 6.03 -20.05 31.53
CA THR A 280 6.81 -21.14 30.96
C THR A 280 6.11 -21.61 29.67
N VAL A 281 6.74 -21.36 28.54
CA VAL A 281 6.24 -21.78 27.22
C VAL A 281 6.88 -23.11 26.84
N ASP A 282 6.07 -24.06 26.40
CA ASP A 282 6.54 -25.33 25.84
C ASP A 282 6.96 -25.13 24.37
N ILE A 283 8.27 -25.03 24.15
CA ILE A 283 8.86 -24.81 22.81
C ILE A 283 8.98 -26.10 21.98
N THR A 284 8.43 -27.20 22.43
CA THR A 284 8.51 -28.51 21.74
C THR A 284 7.24 -28.79 20.93
N LYS A 285 6.27 -27.95 21.02
CA LYS A 285 5.00 -28.00 20.24
C LYS A 285 5.04 -27.00 19.06
#